data_6bf328751313f500b58fdd1cf09364c8
#
_entry.id   6bf328751313f500b58fdd1cf09364c8
#
_cell.length_a   1.000
_cell.length_b   1.000
_cell.length_c   1.000
_cell.angle_alpha   90.00
_cell.angle_beta   90.00
_cell.angle_gamma   90.00
#
_symmetry.space_group_name_H-M   'P 1'
#
loop_
_entity.id
_entity.type
_entity.pdbx_description
1 polymer ?
#
loop_
_entity_poly.entity_id
_entity_poly.type
_entity_poly.pdbx_seq_one_letter_code
_entity_poly.pdbx_strand_id
1 'polypeptide(L)'
;NNDSGTSNTVFGKLAGNALGSGSNYNVAIGEDSLKVADSGESGNISIGYQSMSAVNDAGSDGNVVIGGTAGTGGTAIMTGVVVIGQNAMNSTGGNTQTGTVAIGKEALTSLTSGARNLAIGYQSLEALTEADDNIAIGYQALTASSETQAHRNIAIGSYALETLNLRGSDNIAIGFEALETANHADVDVNIAIGNYVLDDVGSAGVWACVGVGHNALTSVNNAGAVGSTAIGYYSLSALTSGGSNTAVGYQTGNDITIGSNNTILGYQAGATGTHDITGGSNNTLIGYQAKTNNANASNQTVIGASASAIGNNSVSIGNSSVTTVYMGANAVGATSAVIYAAGFNFPDTQVASTDANTLDDYEEGTWTPTYACSSGSFNTLTMDIISATYTKIGRQVTVRADIRTDSVNLTGASGTLQLAGLPFTVDEDAILIVGQAYNWVSNNFPFSGRLLDGTTNILLIQRDTSNGATSSMVPADLTAGVTADQNGLAIAATYFV
;
A
#
# COMPACT_ATOMS: atom_id res chain seq x y z
N ASN A 1 4.28 -40.22 62.05
CA ASN A 1 4.91 -40.18 60.71
C ASN A 1 5.51 -41.53 60.40
N ASN A 2 5.06 -42.19 59.39
CA ASN A 2 5.59 -43.42 58.88
C ASN A 2 6.64 -43.15 57.77
N ASP A 3 7.45 -42.10 58.02
CA ASP A 3 8.45 -41.56 57.09
C ASP A 3 9.76 -42.31 57.32
N SER A 4 10.13 -43.17 56.38
CA SER A 4 11.44 -43.83 56.36
C SER A 4 12.51 -43.06 55.54
N GLY A 5 12.15 -41.93 54.93
CA GLY A 5 13.03 -41.01 54.24
C GLY A 5 13.82 -40.09 55.18
N THR A 6 14.76 -39.31 54.63
CA THR A 6 15.64 -38.41 55.40
C THR A 6 15.21 -36.94 55.18
N SER A 7 15.12 -36.16 56.27
CA SER A 7 14.91 -34.73 56.26
C SER A 7 13.58 -34.26 55.64
N ASN A 8 12.52 -35.03 55.77
CA ASN A 8 11.17 -34.65 55.35
C ASN A 8 10.44 -33.84 56.42
N THR A 9 9.70 -32.82 56.04
CA THR A 9 8.82 -32.01 56.89
C THR A 9 7.33 -32.38 56.56
N VAL A 10 6.64 -33.05 57.49
CA VAL A 10 5.31 -33.55 57.25
C VAL A 10 4.33 -33.06 58.29
N PHE A 11 3.22 -32.40 57.89
CA PHE A 11 2.21 -31.90 58.80
C PHE A 11 0.79 -32.04 58.21
N GLY A 12 -0.04 -32.84 58.80
CA GLY A 12 -1.45 -33.08 58.38
C GLY A 12 -1.83 -34.55 58.42
N LYS A 13 -3.15 -34.81 58.38
CA LYS A 13 -3.69 -36.19 58.34
C LYS A 13 -3.29 -36.82 57.00
N LEU A 14 -2.64 -37.98 57.04
CA LEU A 14 -2.15 -38.71 55.87
C LEU A 14 -1.17 -37.95 54.96
N ALA A 15 -0.65 -36.79 55.38
CA ALA A 15 0.42 -36.14 54.65
C ALA A 15 1.64 -37.02 54.61
N GLY A 16 2.31 -37.14 53.45
CA GLY A 16 3.48 -37.96 53.25
C GLY A 16 3.32 -39.41 53.72
N ASN A 17 2.09 -39.98 53.67
CA ASN A 17 1.78 -41.30 54.28
C ASN A 17 2.56 -42.45 53.69
N ALA A 18 2.97 -42.38 52.44
CA ALA A 18 3.72 -43.42 51.75
C ALA A 18 5.20 -43.08 51.50
N LEU A 19 5.74 -41.96 52.05
CA LEU A 19 7.14 -41.62 51.87
C LEU A 19 8.07 -42.74 52.32
N GLY A 20 8.75 -43.36 51.35
CA GLY A 20 9.61 -44.52 51.52
C GLY A 20 11.08 -44.15 51.74
N SER A 21 11.95 -45.19 51.79
CA SER A 21 13.39 -45.10 51.99
C SER A 21 14.11 -44.55 50.77
N GLY A 22 13.89 -43.56 50.25
CA GLY A 22 14.46 -42.85 49.08
C GLY A 22 13.82 -41.48 48.90
N SER A 23 12.68 -41.24 49.54
CA SER A 23 11.96 -40.01 49.47
C SER A 23 12.52 -38.99 50.46
N ASN A 24 13.37 -38.09 50.03
CA ASN A 24 14.14 -37.18 50.89
C ASN A 24 13.86 -35.70 50.62
N TYR A 25 14.07 -34.88 51.67
CA TYR A 25 13.98 -33.42 51.56
C TYR A 25 12.62 -32.88 51.11
N ASN A 26 11.52 -33.61 51.35
CA ASN A 26 10.21 -33.18 50.96
C ASN A 26 9.52 -32.37 52.10
N VAL A 27 8.69 -31.42 51.70
CA VAL A 27 7.76 -30.69 52.58
C VAL A 27 6.33 -31.08 52.18
N ALA A 28 5.57 -31.73 53.08
CA ALA A 28 4.18 -32.14 52.85
C ALA A 28 3.30 -31.56 53.97
N ILE A 29 2.50 -30.55 53.67
CA ILE A 29 1.63 -29.86 54.64
C ILE A 29 0.19 -29.83 54.14
N GLY A 30 -0.70 -30.43 54.87
CA GLY A 30 -2.12 -30.53 54.54
C GLY A 30 -2.65 -31.96 54.55
N GLU A 31 -3.99 -32.15 54.71
CA GLU A 31 -4.59 -33.49 54.62
C GLU A 31 -4.35 -34.09 53.24
N ASP A 32 -3.89 -35.31 53.16
CA ASP A 32 -3.53 -36.08 51.95
C ASP A 32 -2.48 -35.40 51.05
N SER A 33 -1.69 -34.43 51.53
CA SER A 33 -0.61 -33.84 50.77
C SER A 33 0.53 -34.86 50.55
N LEU A 34 1.01 -35.02 49.29
CA LEU A 34 2.07 -36.01 48.89
C LEU A 34 1.79 -37.42 49.44
N LYS A 35 0.52 -37.87 49.33
CA LYS A 35 0.02 -39.06 50.05
C LYS A 35 0.59 -40.38 49.57
N VAL A 36 0.82 -40.56 48.28
CA VAL A 36 1.19 -41.84 47.67
C VAL A 36 2.63 -41.90 47.18
N ALA A 37 3.45 -40.91 47.46
CA ALA A 37 4.87 -40.85 47.11
C ALA A 37 5.65 -41.94 47.85
N ASP A 38 5.97 -43.08 47.22
CA ASP A 38 6.50 -44.24 47.88
C ASP A 38 7.87 -44.73 47.40
N SER A 39 8.43 -44.19 46.37
CA SER A 39 9.59 -44.78 45.69
C SER A 39 10.73 -43.84 45.30
N GLY A 40 10.97 -42.76 46.02
CA GLY A 40 12.19 -41.96 45.83
C GLY A 40 11.96 -40.51 45.41
N GLU A 41 10.76 -40.01 45.45
CA GLU A 41 10.42 -38.59 45.17
C GLU A 41 11.11 -37.68 46.17
N SER A 42 11.93 -36.75 45.68
CA SER A 42 12.79 -35.91 46.51
C SER A 42 12.73 -34.43 46.18
N GLY A 43 12.95 -33.63 47.24
CA GLY A 43 13.05 -32.18 47.06
C GLY A 43 11.72 -31.49 46.70
N ASN A 44 10.59 -32.11 46.95
CA ASN A 44 9.25 -31.55 46.63
C ASN A 44 8.70 -30.69 47.77
N ILE A 45 8.05 -29.59 47.44
CA ILE A 45 7.27 -28.78 48.36
C ILE A 45 5.79 -28.94 47.97
N SER A 46 5.00 -29.60 48.81
CA SER A 46 3.57 -29.86 48.63
C SER A 46 2.76 -29.28 49.78
N ILE A 47 2.00 -28.22 49.57
CA ILE A 47 1.24 -27.51 50.59
C ILE A 47 -0.24 -27.39 50.17
N GLY A 48 -1.15 -27.97 50.87
CA GLY A 48 -2.61 -27.87 50.62
C GLY A 48 -3.32 -29.20 50.77
N TYR A 49 -4.66 -29.14 50.88
CA TYR A 49 -5.51 -30.32 50.86
C TYR A 49 -5.33 -31.05 49.53
N GLN A 50 -4.95 -32.34 49.57
CA GLN A 50 -4.71 -33.20 48.41
C GLN A 50 -3.71 -32.64 47.35
N SER A 51 -2.82 -31.77 47.74
CA SER A 51 -1.73 -31.30 46.86
C SER A 51 -0.78 -32.45 46.53
N MET A 52 -0.46 -32.69 45.27
CA MET A 52 0.36 -33.83 44.78
C MET A 52 -0.09 -35.21 45.29
N SER A 53 -1.38 -35.40 45.53
CA SER A 53 -1.87 -36.57 46.26
C SER A 53 -1.78 -37.89 45.49
N ALA A 54 -1.70 -37.86 44.17
CA ALA A 54 -1.61 -39.05 43.30
C ALA A 54 -0.26 -39.22 42.58
N VAL A 55 0.71 -38.34 42.83
CA VAL A 55 2.06 -38.42 42.24
C VAL A 55 2.82 -39.59 42.90
N ASN A 56 3.18 -40.59 42.09
CA ASN A 56 3.82 -41.81 42.56
C ASN A 56 4.79 -42.36 41.51
N ASP A 57 5.89 -41.61 41.26
CA ASP A 57 6.95 -42.06 40.37
C ASP A 57 8.31 -41.51 40.86
N ALA A 58 9.30 -42.40 40.95
CA ALA A 58 10.65 -42.12 41.52
C ALA A 58 11.42 -40.98 40.88
N GLY A 59 10.97 -40.46 39.74
CA GLY A 59 11.54 -39.30 39.07
C GLY A 59 10.83 -37.98 39.35
N SER A 60 9.82 -37.96 40.20
CA SER A 60 9.03 -36.75 40.51
C SER A 60 9.75 -35.87 41.54
N ASP A 61 10.74 -35.09 41.09
CA ASP A 61 11.65 -34.35 41.93
C ASP A 61 11.61 -32.83 41.70
N GLY A 62 11.93 -32.12 42.79
CA GLY A 62 12.18 -30.68 42.71
C GLY A 62 10.94 -29.82 42.37
N ASN A 63 9.75 -30.27 42.73
CA ASN A 63 8.49 -29.62 42.43
C ASN A 63 8.05 -28.65 43.57
N VAL A 64 7.42 -27.54 43.22
CA VAL A 64 6.77 -26.63 44.15
C VAL A 64 5.28 -26.63 43.84
N VAL A 65 4.46 -27.22 44.71
CA VAL A 65 3.02 -27.34 44.53
C VAL A 65 2.25 -26.81 45.75
N ILE A 66 1.54 -25.74 45.58
CA ILE A 66 0.82 -25.04 46.67
C ILE A 66 -0.63 -24.75 46.27
N GLY A 67 -1.56 -25.32 46.96
CA GLY A 67 -3.01 -25.13 46.75
C GLY A 67 -3.85 -26.35 46.99
N GLY A 68 -5.13 -26.18 47.27
CA GLY A 68 -6.06 -27.31 47.38
C GLY A 68 -6.20 -28.02 46.05
N THR A 69 -5.98 -29.34 45.99
CA THR A 69 -6.01 -30.16 44.79
C THR A 69 -5.11 -29.71 43.66
N ALA A 70 -4.06 -28.90 44.00
CA ALA A 70 -3.04 -28.52 43.05
C ALA A 70 -2.13 -29.69 42.69
N GLY A 71 -1.79 -29.83 41.42
CA GLY A 71 -0.87 -30.90 40.97
C GLY A 71 -1.26 -32.27 41.45
N THR A 72 -2.56 -32.57 41.63
CA THR A 72 -3.02 -33.86 42.15
C THR A 72 -2.49 -35.00 41.28
N GLY A 73 -2.30 -34.73 39.99
CA GLY A 73 -1.53 -35.58 39.11
C GLY A 73 -2.11 -36.96 38.83
N GLY A 74 -1.36 -37.71 38.08
CA GLY A 74 -1.50 -39.13 37.85
C GLY A 74 -0.23 -39.87 38.32
N THR A 75 -0.01 -41.04 37.78
CA THR A 75 1.14 -41.89 38.12
C THR A 75 2.42 -41.55 37.38
N ALA A 76 2.48 -40.44 36.64
CA ALA A 76 3.63 -40.08 35.82
C ALA A 76 4.58 -39.09 36.50
N ILE A 77 5.80 -39.00 35.97
CA ILE A 77 6.86 -38.14 36.46
C ILE A 77 6.50 -36.67 36.37
N MET A 78 6.62 -35.95 37.49
CA MET A 78 6.61 -34.49 37.56
C MET A 78 7.98 -33.98 37.97
N THR A 79 8.66 -33.18 37.13
CA THR A 79 10.00 -32.72 37.45
C THR A 79 10.17 -31.23 37.20
N GLY A 80 10.59 -30.53 38.26
CA GLY A 80 10.88 -29.10 38.16
C GLY A 80 9.67 -28.25 37.79
N VAL A 81 8.46 -28.62 38.22
CA VAL A 81 7.23 -27.84 38.00
C VAL A 81 6.96 -26.86 39.15
N VAL A 82 6.36 -25.76 38.85
CA VAL A 82 5.84 -24.80 39.85
C VAL A 82 4.31 -24.67 39.65
N VAL A 83 3.56 -25.17 40.62
CA VAL A 83 2.08 -25.17 40.60
C VAL A 83 1.55 -24.44 41.83
N ILE A 84 0.88 -23.30 41.64
CA ILE A 84 0.36 -22.50 42.74
C ILE A 84 -1.07 -22.07 42.46
N GLY A 85 -2.02 -22.60 43.20
CA GLY A 85 -3.46 -22.27 43.05
C GLY A 85 -4.38 -23.45 43.25
N GLN A 86 -5.63 -23.19 43.65
CA GLN A 86 -6.63 -24.23 43.75
C GLN A 86 -6.94 -24.84 42.38
N ASN A 87 -6.93 -26.17 42.28
CA ASN A 87 -7.13 -26.94 41.04
C ASN A 87 -6.11 -26.63 39.92
N ALA A 88 -5.02 -25.94 40.20
CA ALA A 88 -3.99 -25.73 39.19
C ALA A 88 -3.37 -27.09 38.83
N MET A 89 -3.24 -27.37 37.53
CA MET A 89 -2.58 -28.58 36.98
C MET A 89 -3.07 -29.89 37.65
N ASN A 90 -4.39 -30.04 37.83
CA ASN A 90 -4.94 -31.13 38.61
C ASN A 90 -5.24 -32.42 37.82
N SER A 91 -5.08 -32.44 36.48
CA SER A 91 -5.42 -33.56 35.60
C SER A 91 -4.24 -34.07 34.77
N THR A 92 -3.03 -34.18 35.35
CA THR A 92 -1.82 -34.55 34.61
C THR A 92 -1.78 -35.97 34.03
N GLY A 93 -2.79 -36.77 34.27
CA GLY A 93 -2.91 -38.11 33.67
C GLY A 93 -1.70 -39.03 33.95
N GLY A 94 -1.35 -39.89 32.98
CA GLY A 94 -0.25 -40.83 33.04
C GLY A 94 1.01 -40.36 32.25
N ASN A 95 1.17 -39.09 31.92
CA ASN A 95 2.27 -38.59 31.11
C ASN A 95 3.18 -37.64 31.88
N THR A 96 4.46 -37.64 31.52
CA THR A 96 5.50 -36.83 32.16
C THR A 96 5.27 -35.33 31.97
N GLN A 97 5.41 -34.56 33.05
CA GLN A 97 5.37 -33.11 33.10
C GLN A 97 6.73 -32.53 33.48
N THR A 98 7.33 -31.69 32.68
CA THR A 98 8.68 -31.16 32.95
C THR A 98 8.73 -29.64 32.72
N GLY A 99 9.26 -28.91 33.70
CA GLY A 99 9.57 -27.49 33.56
C GLY A 99 8.34 -26.57 33.31
N THR A 100 7.14 -27.02 33.68
CA THR A 100 5.88 -26.28 33.52
C THR A 100 5.61 -25.41 34.75
N VAL A 101 5.10 -24.19 34.52
CA VAL A 101 4.71 -23.27 35.58
C VAL A 101 3.21 -22.99 35.44
N ALA A 102 2.43 -23.29 36.49
CA ALA A 102 1.00 -23.03 36.57
C ALA A 102 0.69 -22.22 37.84
N ILE A 103 0.41 -20.94 37.71
CA ILE A 103 0.13 -20.03 38.82
C ILE A 103 -1.22 -19.37 38.62
N GLY A 104 -2.18 -19.75 39.44
CA GLY A 104 -3.56 -19.25 39.38
C GLY A 104 -4.57 -20.35 39.65
N LYS A 105 -5.77 -19.99 40.13
CA LYS A 105 -6.84 -20.96 40.26
C LYS A 105 -7.20 -21.52 38.87
N GLU A 106 -7.27 -22.83 38.77
CA GLU A 106 -7.62 -23.56 37.51
C GLU A 106 -6.63 -23.29 36.34
N ALA A 107 -5.43 -22.82 36.59
CA ALA A 107 -4.39 -22.73 35.53
C ALA A 107 -3.95 -24.15 35.12
N LEU A 108 -3.90 -24.41 33.80
CA LEU A 108 -3.51 -25.74 33.22
C LEU A 108 -4.28 -26.92 33.79
N THR A 109 -5.58 -26.74 34.14
CA THR A 109 -6.38 -27.77 34.80
C THR A 109 -6.43 -29.08 34.01
N SER A 110 -6.53 -29.02 32.69
CA SER A 110 -6.74 -30.16 31.80
C SER A 110 -5.44 -30.75 31.21
N LEU A 111 -4.27 -30.28 31.61
CA LEU A 111 -2.99 -30.71 31.03
C LEU A 111 -2.72 -32.18 31.34
N THR A 112 -2.77 -33.05 30.33
CA THR A 112 -2.47 -34.47 30.45
C THR A 112 -1.03 -34.81 30.07
N SER A 113 -0.49 -34.13 29.05
CA SER A 113 0.92 -34.20 28.67
C SER A 113 1.35 -32.83 28.11
N GLY A 114 2.63 -32.59 28.06
CA GLY A 114 3.18 -31.31 27.59
C GLY A 114 4.16 -30.71 28.58
N ALA A 115 5.17 -30.07 28.04
CA ALA A 115 6.28 -29.55 28.82
C ALA A 115 6.55 -28.07 28.54
N ARG A 116 7.21 -27.40 29.47
CA ARG A 116 7.69 -26.02 29.30
C ARG A 116 6.60 -24.99 29.04
N ASN A 117 5.36 -25.26 29.51
CA ASN A 117 4.30 -24.28 29.46
C ASN A 117 4.37 -23.30 30.65
N LEU A 118 4.10 -22.04 30.40
CA LEU A 118 3.98 -21.00 31.42
C LEU A 118 2.54 -20.48 31.46
N ALA A 119 1.79 -20.80 32.49
CA ALA A 119 0.42 -20.32 32.70
C ALA A 119 0.36 -19.50 33.99
N ILE A 120 0.05 -18.20 33.88
CA ILE A 120 -0.12 -17.30 35.03
C ILE A 120 -1.44 -16.55 34.92
N GLY A 121 -2.38 -16.85 35.75
CA GLY A 121 -3.71 -16.23 35.78
C GLY A 121 -4.82 -17.22 36.07
N TYR A 122 -5.99 -16.72 36.41
CA TYR A 122 -7.20 -17.54 36.56
C TYR A 122 -7.57 -18.17 35.21
N GLN A 123 -7.67 -19.50 35.17
CA GLN A 123 -8.00 -20.30 33.98
C GLN A 123 -7.09 -20.09 32.78
N SER A 124 -5.84 -19.65 32.96
CA SER A 124 -4.87 -19.62 31.88
C SER A 124 -4.53 -21.02 31.40
N LEU A 125 -4.55 -21.27 30.09
CA LEU A 125 -4.35 -22.60 29.49
C LEU A 125 -5.25 -23.70 30.09
N GLU A 126 -6.47 -23.35 30.52
CA GLU A 126 -7.31 -24.27 31.27
C GLU A 126 -7.63 -25.58 30.51
N ALA A 127 -7.95 -25.47 29.22
CA ALA A 127 -8.37 -26.63 28.41
C ALA A 127 -7.18 -27.28 27.67
N LEU A 128 -5.94 -26.77 27.80
CA LEU A 128 -4.78 -27.36 27.13
C LEU A 128 -4.53 -28.80 27.63
N THR A 129 -4.43 -29.76 26.70
CA THR A 129 -4.23 -31.17 27.03
C THR A 129 -2.84 -31.69 26.73
N GLU A 130 -2.21 -31.41 25.58
CA GLU A 130 -0.98 -32.11 25.14
C GLU A 130 0.02 -31.21 24.39
N ALA A 131 0.08 -29.90 24.59
CA ALA A 131 0.97 -29.03 23.82
C ALA A 131 2.15 -28.47 24.66
N ASP A 132 3.21 -28.08 23.99
CA ASP A 132 4.48 -27.63 24.58
C ASP A 132 4.78 -26.15 24.27
N ASP A 133 5.64 -25.56 25.12
CA ASP A 133 6.28 -24.28 24.87
C ASP A 133 5.31 -23.09 24.73
N ASN A 134 4.14 -23.12 25.35
CA ASN A 134 3.20 -22.02 25.36
C ASN A 134 3.41 -21.08 26.56
N ILE A 135 3.22 -19.78 26.34
CA ILE A 135 3.20 -18.75 27.38
C ILE A 135 1.81 -18.12 27.42
N ALA A 136 1.10 -18.26 28.54
CA ALA A 136 -0.18 -17.61 28.79
C ALA A 136 -0.15 -16.84 30.10
N ILE A 137 -0.27 -15.52 30.03
CA ILE A 137 -0.27 -14.63 31.19
C ILE A 137 -1.50 -13.72 31.13
N GLY A 138 -2.47 -13.97 32.00
CA GLY A 138 -3.70 -13.18 32.04
C GLY A 138 -4.92 -14.02 32.45
N TYR A 139 -6.01 -13.36 32.73
CA TYR A 139 -7.32 -13.99 32.94
C TYR A 139 -7.75 -14.65 31.63
N GLN A 140 -8.02 -15.95 31.66
CA GLN A 140 -8.45 -16.75 30.51
C GLN A 140 -7.58 -16.58 29.25
N ALA A 141 -6.26 -16.35 29.42
CA ALA A 141 -5.36 -16.35 28.30
C ALA A 141 -5.19 -17.77 27.77
N LEU A 142 -5.36 -17.97 26.46
CA LEU A 142 -5.23 -19.27 25.75
C LEU A 142 -6.08 -20.38 26.38
N THR A 143 -7.32 -20.08 26.77
CA THR A 143 -8.16 -20.96 27.61
C THR A 143 -8.71 -22.15 26.83
N ALA A 144 -9.21 -21.96 25.62
CA ALA A 144 -9.97 -22.95 24.87
C ALA A 144 -9.13 -23.87 23.96
N SER A 145 -7.83 -23.92 24.14
CA SER A 145 -6.94 -24.82 23.38
C SER A 145 -7.10 -26.27 23.88
N SER A 146 -8.09 -26.98 23.36
CA SER A 146 -8.35 -28.40 23.72
C SER A 146 -7.56 -29.40 22.88
N GLU A 147 -6.71 -28.94 21.97
CA GLU A 147 -6.08 -29.78 20.95
C GLU A 147 -4.59 -30.06 21.24
N THR A 148 -4.11 -31.14 20.66
CA THR A 148 -2.79 -31.71 20.88
C THR A 148 -1.65 -31.01 20.14
N GLN A 149 -1.88 -29.93 19.38
CA GLN A 149 -0.91 -29.35 18.47
C GLN A 149 -0.77 -27.81 18.53
N ALA A 150 -1.30 -27.16 19.56
CA ALA A 150 -1.15 -25.70 19.74
C ALA A 150 0.16 -25.38 20.48
N HIS A 151 1.28 -25.35 19.76
CA HIS A 151 2.60 -25.17 20.34
C HIS A 151 3.17 -23.75 20.13
N ARG A 152 4.06 -23.31 21.01
CA ARG A 152 4.86 -22.08 20.86
C ARG A 152 4.04 -20.82 20.71
N ASN A 153 2.88 -20.74 21.32
CA ASN A 153 2.07 -19.54 21.35
C ASN A 153 2.43 -18.66 22.55
N ILE A 154 2.39 -17.35 22.36
CA ILE A 154 2.52 -16.34 23.40
C ILE A 154 1.20 -15.58 23.52
N ALA A 155 0.52 -15.73 24.64
CA ALA A 155 -0.72 -15.02 24.96
C ALA A 155 -0.53 -14.21 26.25
N ILE A 156 -0.45 -12.89 26.15
CA ILE A 156 -0.26 -11.99 27.30
C ILE A 156 -1.37 -10.95 27.32
N GLY A 157 -2.29 -11.06 28.26
CA GLY A 157 -3.47 -10.20 28.40
C GLY A 157 -4.70 -11.02 28.73
N SER A 158 -5.73 -10.39 29.31
CA SER A 158 -7.02 -11.07 29.50
C SER A 158 -7.64 -11.39 28.15
N TYR A 159 -8.10 -12.64 27.99
CA TYR A 159 -8.70 -13.17 26.76
C TYR A 159 -7.78 -13.17 25.53
N ALA A 160 -6.47 -12.97 25.71
CA ALA A 160 -5.54 -13.11 24.58
C ALA A 160 -5.53 -14.59 24.11
N LEU A 161 -5.74 -14.83 22.80
CA LEU A 161 -5.88 -16.17 22.21
C LEU A 161 -6.91 -17.06 22.92
N GLU A 162 -8.02 -16.49 23.43
CA GLU A 162 -8.96 -17.24 24.25
C GLU A 162 -9.50 -18.49 23.56
N THR A 163 -9.88 -18.38 22.29
CA THR A 163 -10.52 -19.47 21.52
C THR A 163 -9.62 -20.07 20.44
N LEU A 164 -8.31 -20.20 20.72
CA LEU A 164 -7.42 -20.88 19.75
C LEU A 164 -7.85 -22.33 19.59
N ASN A 165 -8.29 -22.72 18.40
CA ASN A 165 -8.75 -24.07 18.11
C ASN A 165 -7.76 -24.85 17.24
N LEU A 166 -7.76 -26.15 17.42
CA LEU A 166 -7.27 -27.25 16.58
C LEU A 166 -5.76 -27.38 16.32
N ARG A 167 -5.00 -26.37 15.92
CA ARG A 167 -3.56 -26.51 15.58
C ARG A 167 -2.77 -25.23 15.57
N GLY A 168 -3.37 -24.10 15.89
CA GLY A 168 -2.73 -22.80 15.79
C GLY A 168 -1.42 -22.72 16.58
N SER A 169 -0.32 -22.50 15.90
CA SER A 169 1.02 -22.47 16.47
C SER A 169 1.80 -21.21 16.10
N ASP A 170 2.82 -20.91 16.89
CA ASP A 170 3.74 -19.81 16.60
C ASP A 170 3.08 -18.43 16.57
N ASN A 171 1.97 -18.23 17.27
CA ASN A 171 1.28 -16.95 17.36
C ASN A 171 1.78 -16.14 18.57
N ILE A 172 1.83 -14.82 18.40
CA ILE A 172 2.10 -13.85 19.46
C ILE A 172 0.87 -12.95 19.61
N ALA A 173 0.19 -13.02 20.74
CA ALA A 173 -0.94 -12.18 21.09
C ALA A 173 -0.64 -11.45 22.41
N ILE A 174 -0.48 -10.14 22.36
CA ILE A 174 -0.19 -9.30 23.52
C ILE A 174 -1.17 -8.14 23.58
N GLY A 175 -2.08 -8.18 24.52
CA GLY A 175 -3.13 -7.17 24.73
C GLY A 175 -4.44 -7.80 25.18
N PHE A 176 -5.37 -6.96 25.59
CA PHE A 176 -6.74 -7.37 25.91
C PHE A 176 -7.45 -7.82 24.61
N GLU A 177 -8.01 -9.04 24.60
CA GLU A 177 -8.71 -9.62 23.44
C GLU A 177 -7.86 -9.61 22.14
N ALA A 178 -6.53 -9.73 22.26
CA ALA A 178 -5.68 -9.88 21.10
C ALA A 178 -5.82 -11.32 20.55
N LEU A 179 -6.19 -11.47 19.27
CA LEU A 179 -6.43 -12.75 18.59
C LEU A 179 -7.46 -13.62 19.33
N GLU A 180 -8.52 -13.02 19.90
CA GLU A 180 -9.47 -13.67 20.81
C GLU A 180 -10.20 -14.83 20.14
N THR A 181 -10.77 -14.64 18.94
CA THR A 181 -11.62 -15.61 18.25
C THR A 181 -10.91 -16.44 17.19
N ALA A 182 -9.72 -16.91 17.48
CA ALA A 182 -8.87 -17.68 16.55
C ALA A 182 -9.35 -19.15 16.35
N ASN A 183 -10.56 -19.33 15.85
CA ASN A 183 -11.25 -20.63 15.78
C ASN A 183 -11.06 -21.38 14.44
N HIS A 184 -9.84 -21.46 13.92
CA HIS A 184 -9.51 -22.22 12.71
C HIS A 184 -8.14 -22.90 12.83
N ALA A 185 -7.99 -24.07 12.17
CA ALA A 185 -6.75 -24.86 12.22
C ALA A 185 -5.53 -24.16 11.60
N ASP A 186 -5.75 -23.21 10.70
CA ASP A 186 -4.69 -22.47 9.98
C ASP A 186 -4.54 -21.05 10.54
N VAL A 187 -4.62 -20.87 11.86
CA VAL A 187 -4.25 -19.60 12.52
C VAL A 187 -2.84 -19.74 13.05
N ASP A 188 -1.87 -19.48 12.18
CA ASP A 188 -0.44 -19.72 12.44
C ASP A 188 0.41 -18.48 12.17
N VAL A 189 1.52 -18.35 12.90
CA VAL A 189 2.59 -17.37 12.69
C VAL A 189 2.09 -15.92 12.65
N ASN A 190 1.04 -15.59 13.41
CA ASN A 190 0.52 -14.23 13.50
C ASN A 190 1.16 -13.45 14.65
N ILE A 191 1.28 -12.14 14.48
CA ILE A 191 1.71 -11.20 15.51
C ILE A 191 0.58 -10.19 15.75
N ALA A 192 -0.05 -10.25 16.92
CA ALA A 192 -1.10 -9.35 17.38
C ALA A 192 -0.65 -8.63 18.65
N ILE A 193 -0.27 -7.37 18.56
CA ILE A 193 0.20 -6.57 19.70
C ILE A 193 -0.63 -5.30 19.86
N GLY A 194 -1.42 -5.26 20.90
CA GLY A 194 -2.39 -4.20 21.22
C GLY A 194 -3.76 -4.77 21.53
N ASN A 195 -4.64 -3.97 22.10
CA ASN A 195 -6.00 -4.43 22.39
C ASN A 195 -6.82 -4.57 21.12
N TYR A 196 -7.62 -5.63 21.02
CA TYR A 196 -8.51 -5.93 19.90
C TYR A 196 -7.79 -6.06 18.54
N VAL A 197 -6.54 -6.49 18.54
CA VAL A 197 -5.79 -6.76 17.30
C VAL A 197 -6.12 -8.15 16.83
N LEU A 198 -6.59 -8.29 15.57
CA LEU A 198 -7.00 -9.60 15.02
C LEU A 198 -8.03 -10.32 15.91
N ASP A 199 -8.92 -9.59 16.58
CA ASP A 199 -9.84 -10.16 17.58
C ASP A 199 -11.00 -10.95 16.95
N ASP A 200 -11.48 -10.60 15.76
CA ASP A 200 -12.55 -11.28 15.04
C ASP A 200 -12.02 -12.03 13.80
N VAL A 201 -11.18 -13.04 14.03
CA VAL A 201 -10.66 -13.91 12.95
C VAL A 201 -11.68 -14.99 12.56
N GLY A 202 -12.67 -15.22 13.37
CA GLY A 202 -13.78 -16.14 13.12
C GLY A 202 -13.33 -17.57 12.77
N SER A 203 -14.00 -18.19 11.81
CA SER A 203 -13.70 -19.54 11.30
C SER A 203 -12.78 -19.55 10.07
N ALA A 204 -12.06 -18.47 9.81
CA ALA A 204 -11.16 -18.36 8.67
C ALA A 204 -9.71 -18.65 9.07
N GLY A 205 -8.98 -19.35 8.23
CA GLY A 205 -7.54 -19.51 8.37
C GLY A 205 -6.84 -18.18 8.13
N VAL A 206 -6.19 -17.64 9.14
CA VAL A 206 -5.40 -16.39 9.07
C VAL A 206 -3.96 -16.70 9.46
N TRP A 207 -3.03 -16.46 8.57
CA TRP A 207 -1.63 -16.76 8.84
C TRP A 207 -0.71 -15.66 8.30
N ALA A 208 0.46 -15.54 8.95
CA ALA A 208 1.49 -14.57 8.61
C ALA A 208 1.03 -13.11 8.61
N CYS A 209 0.03 -12.76 9.43
CA CYS A 209 -0.41 -11.38 9.63
C CYS A 209 0.35 -10.71 10.77
N VAL A 210 0.64 -9.42 10.61
CA VAL A 210 1.25 -8.59 11.64
C VAL A 210 0.33 -7.42 11.95
N GLY A 211 -0.27 -7.43 13.13
CA GLY A 211 -1.08 -6.33 13.67
C GLY A 211 -0.40 -5.71 14.89
N VAL A 212 -0.11 -4.42 14.86
CA VAL A 212 0.46 -3.69 15.99
C VAL A 212 -0.29 -2.37 16.19
N GLY A 213 -0.96 -2.22 17.32
CA GLY A 213 -1.78 -1.04 17.63
C GLY A 213 -3.19 -1.42 18.03
N HIS A 214 -3.94 -0.52 18.65
CA HIS A 214 -5.32 -0.77 19.02
C HIS A 214 -6.20 -0.94 17.77
N ASN A 215 -7.00 -2.01 17.70
CA ASN A 215 -7.90 -2.35 16.59
C ASN A 215 -7.20 -2.47 15.22
N ALA A 216 -5.93 -2.82 15.16
CA ALA A 216 -5.27 -3.15 13.90
C ALA A 216 -5.79 -4.52 13.40
N LEU A 217 -6.22 -4.62 12.13
CA LEU A 217 -6.75 -5.87 11.53
C LEU A 217 -7.94 -6.49 12.29
N THR A 218 -8.77 -5.69 12.95
CA THR A 218 -9.85 -6.16 13.83
C THR A 218 -10.87 -7.07 13.11
N SER A 219 -11.20 -6.82 11.85
CA SER A 219 -12.30 -7.48 11.13
C SER A 219 -11.88 -8.59 10.17
N VAL A 220 -10.70 -9.16 10.36
CA VAL A 220 -10.19 -10.22 9.47
C VAL A 220 -10.95 -11.53 9.73
N ASN A 221 -11.95 -11.80 8.93
CA ASN A 221 -12.82 -12.98 9.12
C ASN A 221 -12.91 -13.92 7.92
N ASN A 222 -12.01 -13.80 6.97
CA ASN A 222 -11.95 -14.63 5.76
C ASN A 222 -10.52 -15.01 5.41
N ALA A 223 -10.28 -16.22 4.97
CA ALA A 223 -8.97 -16.79 4.61
C ALA A 223 -8.16 -16.00 3.57
N GLY A 224 -8.76 -15.02 2.91
CA GLY A 224 -8.05 -14.16 1.93
C GLY A 224 -7.14 -13.09 2.53
N ALA A 225 -7.23 -12.76 3.82
CA ALA A 225 -6.48 -11.65 4.44
C ALA A 225 -5.06 -12.01 4.89
N VAL A 226 -4.44 -12.98 4.25
CA VAL A 226 -3.14 -13.56 4.58
C VAL A 226 -1.99 -12.61 4.30
N GLY A 227 -0.94 -12.64 5.13
CA GLY A 227 0.30 -11.91 4.89
C GLY A 227 0.18 -10.39 4.95
N SER A 228 -0.85 -9.87 5.62
CA SER A 228 -1.05 -8.43 5.76
C SER A 228 -0.31 -7.88 6.99
N THR A 229 0.27 -6.69 6.85
CA THR A 229 0.95 -5.95 7.92
C THR A 229 0.22 -4.65 8.21
N ALA A 230 -0.27 -4.47 9.42
CA ALA A 230 -0.95 -3.26 9.89
C ALA A 230 -0.29 -2.74 11.16
N ILE A 231 0.31 -1.57 11.10
CA ILE A 231 0.96 -0.93 12.24
C ILE A 231 0.35 0.46 12.48
N GLY A 232 -0.38 0.59 13.57
CA GLY A 232 -1.03 1.84 13.96
C GLY A 232 -2.44 1.63 14.50
N TYR A 233 -2.97 2.66 15.16
CA TYR A 233 -4.34 2.70 15.65
C TYR A 233 -5.33 2.59 14.47
N TYR A 234 -6.24 1.61 14.49
CA TYR A 234 -7.21 1.31 13.44
C TYR A 234 -6.60 1.11 12.03
N SER A 235 -5.34 0.67 11.93
CA SER A 235 -4.74 0.34 10.62
C SER A 235 -5.39 -0.92 10.06
N LEU A 236 -5.90 -0.89 8.81
CA LEU A 236 -6.61 -1.99 8.13
C LEU A 236 -7.76 -2.58 8.96
N SER A 237 -8.45 -1.77 9.77
CA SER A 237 -9.45 -2.28 10.73
C SER A 237 -10.70 -2.89 10.08
N ALA A 238 -11.06 -2.49 8.86
CA ALA A 238 -12.19 -3.06 8.13
C ALA A 238 -11.81 -4.20 7.18
N LEU A 239 -10.54 -4.63 7.16
CA LEU A 239 -10.08 -5.67 6.23
C LEU A 239 -10.72 -7.01 6.56
N THR A 240 -11.48 -7.56 5.61
CA THR A 240 -12.18 -8.86 5.78
C THR A 240 -11.50 -10.00 5.01
N SER A 241 -11.07 -9.76 3.77
CA SER A 241 -10.55 -10.84 2.90
C SER A 241 -9.40 -10.44 1.96
N GLY A 242 -8.94 -9.19 1.96
CA GLY A 242 -7.82 -8.76 1.12
C GLY A 242 -6.48 -9.14 1.73
N GLY A 243 -5.61 -9.84 0.98
CA GLY A 243 -4.29 -10.27 1.45
C GLY A 243 -3.13 -9.38 1.01
N SER A 244 -1.95 -9.58 1.63
CA SER A 244 -0.69 -8.95 1.25
C SER A 244 -0.72 -7.41 1.25
N ASN A 245 -1.48 -6.81 2.17
CA ASN A 245 -1.49 -5.37 2.36
C ASN A 245 -0.45 -4.96 3.40
N THR A 246 0.22 -3.83 3.17
CA THR A 246 1.12 -3.19 4.14
C THR A 246 0.58 -1.81 4.46
N ALA A 247 0.17 -1.57 5.71
CA ALA A 247 -0.37 -0.29 6.16
C ALA A 247 0.31 0.15 7.45
N VAL A 248 0.96 1.31 7.42
CA VAL A 248 1.68 1.87 8.57
C VAL A 248 1.25 3.30 8.82
N GLY A 249 0.63 3.54 9.96
CA GLY A 249 0.16 4.85 10.40
C GLY A 249 -1.21 4.80 11.08
N TYR A 250 -1.62 5.90 11.68
CA TYR A 250 -2.93 6.08 12.30
C TYR A 250 -4.04 6.01 11.24
N GLN A 251 -5.02 5.14 11.42
CA GLN A 251 -6.16 4.92 10.52
C GLN A 251 -5.76 4.71 9.03
N THR A 252 -4.61 4.10 8.81
CA THR A 252 -4.10 3.86 7.46
C THR A 252 -4.87 2.72 6.81
N GLY A 253 -5.50 2.98 5.67
CA GLY A 253 -6.28 1.99 4.93
C GLY A 253 -7.44 1.38 5.74
N ASN A 254 -8.00 2.10 6.72
CA ASN A 254 -9.02 1.57 7.64
C ASN A 254 -10.34 1.16 6.96
N ASP A 255 -10.61 1.61 5.75
CA ASP A 255 -11.82 1.29 4.98
C ASP A 255 -11.62 0.18 3.93
N ILE A 256 -10.38 -0.34 3.81
CA ILE A 256 -10.11 -1.49 2.93
C ILE A 256 -10.82 -2.72 3.47
N THR A 257 -11.70 -3.30 2.65
CA THR A 257 -12.45 -4.52 3.01
C THR A 257 -11.93 -5.76 2.28
N ILE A 258 -11.77 -5.69 0.96
CA ILE A 258 -11.37 -6.81 0.10
C ILE A 258 -10.17 -6.52 -0.81
N GLY A 259 -9.60 -5.31 -0.73
CA GLY A 259 -8.44 -4.90 -1.53
C GLY A 259 -7.17 -5.66 -1.14
N SER A 260 -6.34 -6.00 -2.11
CA SER A 260 -5.10 -6.78 -1.92
C SER A 260 -3.87 -6.07 -2.48
N ASN A 261 -2.68 -6.44 -1.98
CA ASN A 261 -1.41 -5.95 -2.48
C ASN A 261 -1.25 -4.42 -2.42
N ASN A 262 -1.85 -3.76 -1.44
CA ASN A 262 -1.70 -2.32 -1.26
C ASN A 262 -0.56 -2.02 -0.28
N THR A 263 0.27 -1.03 -0.61
CA THR A 263 1.30 -0.49 0.28
C THR A 263 0.91 0.93 0.67
N ILE A 264 0.62 1.14 1.94
CA ILE A 264 0.04 2.40 2.42
C ILE A 264 0.82 2.89 3.64
N LEU A 265 1.37 4.09 3.57
CA LEU A 265 2.19 4.67 4.62
C LEU A 265 1.79 6.13 4.88
N GLY A 266 1.39 6.41 6.10
CA GLY A 266 1.07 7.77 6.57
C GLY A 266 -0.23 7.87 7.34
N TYR A 267 -0.41 8.98 8.05
CA TYR A 267 -1.64 9.28 8.77
C TYR A 267 -2.83 9.34 7.80
N GLN A 268 -3.86 8.52 8.02
CA GLN A 268 -5.07 8.43 7.20
C GLN A 268 -4.81 8.27 5.69
N ALA A 269 -3.67 7.71 5.29
CA ALA A 269 -3.46 7.38 3.89
C ALA A 269 -4.44 6.27 3.47
N GLY A 270 -5.10 6.42 2.31
CA GLY A 270 -6.12 5.50 1.83
C GLY A 270 -7.44 5.50 2.60
N ALA A 271 -7.69 6.52 3.46
CA ALA A 271 -8.80 6.57 4.38
C ALA A 271 -9.28 8.04 4.57
N THR A 272 -9.74 8.70 3.53
CA THR A 272 -10.06 10.14 3.54
C THR A 272 -11.49 10.49 3.13
N GLY A 273 -12.43 9.55 3.17
CA GLY A 273 -13.84 9.75 2.82
C GLY A 273 -14.19 9.26 1.42
N THR A 274 -14.58 10.10 0.48
CA THR A 274 -15.15 9.69 -0.82
C THR A 274 -14.18 8.96 -1.78
N HIS A 275 -12.91 8.91 -1.46
CA HIS A 275 -11.86 8.28 -2.28
C HIS A 275 -11.08 7.23 -1.50
N ASP A 276 -11.72 6.64 -0.49
CA ASP A 276 -11.13 5.57 0.31
C ASP A 276 -11.05 4.28 -0.49
N ILE A 277 -9.96 3.57 -0.32
CA ILE A 277 -9.83 2.26 -0.94
C ILE A 277 -10.71 1.29 -0.16
N THR A 278 -11.73 0.70 -0.78
CA THR A 278 -12.49 -0.40 -0.18
C THR A 278 -12.15 -1.75 -0.82
N GLY A 279 -12.24 -1.84 -2.14
CA GLY A 279 -11.92 -3.04 -2.92
C GLY A 279 -10.69 -2.91 -3.84
N GLY A 280 -10.06 -1.74 -3.87
CA GLY A 280 -8.92 -1.46 -4.74
C GLY A 280 -7.67 -2.26 -4.41
N SER A 281 -6.89 -2.62 -5.43
CA SER A 281 -5.70 -3.48 -5.28
C SER A 281 -4.47 -2.95 -6.02
N ASN A 282 -3.29 -3.40 -5.59
CA ASN A 282 -2.00 -3.04 -6.20
C ASN A 282 -1.69 -1.53 -6.13
N ASN A 283 -2.13 -0.83 -5.09
CA ASN A 283 -1.89 0.60 -4.94
C ASN A 283 -0.74 0.87 -3.97
N THR A 284 0.03 1.92 -4.24
CA THR A 284 1.08 2.45 -3.35
C THR A 284 0.72 3.88 -2.96
N LEU A 285 0.40 4.12 -1.69
CA LEU A 285 0.04 5.44 -1.15
C LEU A 285 1.02 5.84 -0.06
N ILE A 286 1.77 6.90 -0.25
CA ILE A 286 2.76 7.36 0.70
C ILE A 286 2.55 8.86 1.01
N GLY A 287 2.15 9.15 2.22
CA GLY A 287 1.97 10.53 2.69
C GLY A 287 0.74 10.72 3.57
N TYR A 288 0.70 11.82 4.30
CA TYR A 288 -0.47 12.26 5.05
C TYR A 288 -1.68 12.37 4.12
N GLN A 289 -2.74 11.62 4.38
CA GLN A 289 -3.98 11.62 3.59
C GLN A 289 -3.78 11.44 2.07
N ALA A 290 -2.74 10.71 1.66
CA ALA A 290 -2.59 10.30 0.27
C ALA A 290 -3.75 9.38 -0.12
N LYS A 291 -4.36 9.59 -1.29
CA LYS A 291 -5.61 8.91 -1.67
C LYS A 291 -5.66 8.47 -3.13
N THR A 292 -6.45 7.46 -3.38
CA THR A 292 -6.78 7.02 -4.74
C THR A 292 -7.82 7.93 -5.40
N ASN A 293 -8.17 7.68 -6.65
CA ASN A 293 -9.23 8.40 -7.35
C ASN A 293 -10.63 7.83 -7.12
N ASN A 294 -10.73 6.60 -6.62
CA ASN A 294 -12.00 5.93 -6.29
C ASN A 294 -11.78 4.69 -5.41
N ALA A 295 -12.88 4.12 -4.89
CA ALA A 295 -12.89 3.00 -3.97
C ALA A 295 -12.33 1.67 -4.53
N ASN A 296 -12.42 1.43 -5.84
CA ASN A 296 -11.94 0.24 -6.52
C ASN A 296 -10.70 0.50 -7.38
N ALA A 297 -9.93 1.51 -6.99
CA ALA A 297 -8.71 1.92 -7.68
C ALA A 297 -7.69 0.79 -7.81
N SER A 298 -7.01 0.71 -8.94
CA SER A 298 -6.03 -0.34 -9.20
C SER A 298 -4.75 0.23 -9.83
N ASN A 299 -3.60 -0.29 -9.34
CA ASN A 299 -2.29 0.02 -9.87
C ASN A 299 -2.00 1.53 -9.89
N GLN A 300 -2.25 2.20 -8.75
CA GLN A 300 -1.95 3.62 -8.57
C GLN A 300 -0.78 3.79 -7.62
N THR A 301 0.16 4.65 -7.98
CA THR A 301 1.22 5.10 -7.07
C THR A 301 1.00 6.57 -6.76
N VAL A 302 0.80 6.90 -5.48
CA VAL A 302 0.52 8.27 -4.99
C VAL A 302 1.52 8.61 -3.91
N ILE A 303 2.30 9.64 -4.12
CA ILE A 303 3.35 10.07 -3.19
C ILE A 303 3.18 11.56 -2.87
N GLY A 304 3.00 11.87 -1.60
CA GLY A 304 2.92 13.25 -1.10
C GLY A 304 1.72 13.48 -0.18
N ALA A 305 1.82 14.51 0.67
CA ALA A 305 0.75 14.90 1.57
C ALA A 305 -0.47 15.38 0.76
N SER A 306 -1.65 14.80 1.06
CA SER A 306 -2.92 15.06 0.38
C SER A 306 -2.87 14.90 -1.14
N ALA A 307 -1.89 14.14 -1.65
CA ALA A 307 -1.82 13.78 -3.05
C ALA A 307 -2.97 12.86 -3.44
N SER A 308 -3.47 13.01 -4.66
CA SER A 308 -4.57 12.20 -5.19
C SER A 308 -4.19 11.61 -6.54
N ALA A 309 -4.53 10.36 -6.77
CA ALA A 309 -4.38 9.75 -8.08
C ALA A 309 -5.38 10.34 -9.11
N ILE A 310 -5.03 10.26 -10.38
CA ILE A 310 -5.87 10.74 -11.49
C ILE A 310 -6.67 9.58 -12.10
N GLY A 311 -6.17 8.36 -12.06
CA GLY A 311 -6.81 7.16 -12.64
C GLY A 311 -6.00 5.91 -12.41
N ASN A 312 -6.55 4.76 -12.79
CA ASN A 312 -5.84 3.49 -12.73
C ASN A 312 -4.58 3.50 -13.62
N ASN A 313 -3.58 2.70 -13.25
CA ASN A 313 -2.29 2.60 -13.94
C ASN A 313 -1.54 3.96 -14.00
N SER A 314 -1.60 4.75 -12.94
CA SER A 314 -0.99 6.07 -12.88
C SER A 314 -0.01 6.24 -11.71
N VAL A 315 0.93 7.16 -11.87
CA VAL A 315 1.81 7.66 -10.81
C VAL A 315 1.52 9.13 -10.60
N SER A 316 1.17 9.51 -9.38
CA SER A 316 0.92 10.90 -8.96
C SER A 316 1.91 11.30 -7.87
N ILE A 317 2.66 12.35 -8.09
CA ILE A 317 3.66 12.86 -7.15
C ILE A 317 3.25 14.28 -6.73
N GLY A 318 2.90 14.45 -5.47
CA GLY A 318 2.46 15.74 -4.91
C GLY A 318 0.99 16.05 -5.14
N ASN A 319 0.56 17.15 -4.55
CA ASN A 319 -0.78 17.74 -4.68
C ASN A 319 -0.72 19.03 -5.53
N SER A 320 -1.83 19.76 -5.66
CA SER A 320 -1.90 21.02 -6.43
C SER A 320 -0.96 22.15 -5.94
N SER A 321 -0.36 22.01 -4.77
CA SER A 321 0.62 22.98 -4.24
C SER A 321 2.07 22.65 -4.60
N VAL A 322 2.32 21.48 -5.18
CA VAL A 322 3.65 21.09 -5.66
C VAL A 322 3.88 21.72 -7.03
N THR A 323 4.73 22.72 -7.09
CA THR A 323 5.06 23.45 -8.32
C THR A 323 6.30 22.90 -9.04
N THR A 324 7.11 22.09 -8.38
CA THR A 324 8.34 21.56 -8.96
C THR A 324 8.61 20.13 -8.48
N VAL A 325 8.90 19.23 -9.42
CA VAL A 325 9.39 17.88 -9.14
C VAL A 325 10.78 17.73 -9.75
N TYR A 326 11.78 17.57 -8.92
CA TYR A 326 13.15 17.32 -9.40
C TYR A 326 13.32 15.83 -9.72
N MET A 327 13.54 15.51 -10.98
CA MET A 327 13.86 14.15 -11.43
C MET A 327 15.35 14.11 -11.81
N GLY A 328 16.19 13.68 -10.90
CA GLY A 328 17.63 13.55 -11.12
C GLY A 328 18.46 13.92 -9.91
N ALA A 329 19.77 13.65 -9.98
CA ALA A 329 20.68 13.95 -8.90
C ALA A 329 20.98 15.45 -8.85
N ASN A 330 20.61 16.11 -7.77
CA ASN A 330 21.06 17.47 -7.44
C ASN A 330 22.47 17.41 -6.82
N ALA A 331 23.42 16.74 -7.50
CA ALA A 331 24.81 16.67 -7.07
C ALA A 331 25.67 17.51 -8.00
N VAL A 332 26.54 18.34 -7.45
CA VAL A 332 27.57 19.06 -8.19
C VAL A 332 28.43 18.05 -8.97
N GLY A 333 28.30 18.05 -10.29
CA GLY A 333 29.00 17.11 -11.18
C GLY A 333 28.16 15.94 -11.72
N ALA A 334 26.86 15.86 -11.44
CA ALA A 334 26.00 14.81 -12.02
C ALA A 334 25.75 15.09 -13.51
N THR A 335 26.06 14.10 -14.33
CA THR A 335 25.66 14.05 -15.74
C THR A 335 24.18 13.77 -15.83
N SER A 336 23.49 14.51 -16.66
CA SER A 336 22.05 14.57 -16.95
C SER A 336 21.20 13.39 -16.55
N ALA A 337 20.08 13.65 -15.84
CA ALA A 337 18.97 12.69 -15.73
C ALA A 337 18.32 12.53 -17.10
N VAL A 338 18.09 11.30 -17.53
CA VAL A 338 17.37 10.97 -18.76
C VAL A 338 15.97 10.45 -18.39
N ILE A 339 14.94 11.12 -18.89
CA ILE A 339 13.56 10.70 -18.73
C ILE A 339 13.15 9.95 -20.00
N TYR A 340 12.93 8.63 -19.90
CA TYR A 340 12.36 7.85 -20.99
C TYR A 340 10.83 7.89 -20.85
N ALA A 341 10.17 8.62 -21.75
CA ALA A 341 8.71 8.68 -21.79
C ALA A 341 8.22 8.44 -23.21
N ALA A 342 7.07 7.78 -23.36
CA ALA A 342 6.41 7.61 -24.66
C ALA A 342 5.87 8.95 -25.21
N GLY A 343 5.72 9.96 -24.35
CA GLY A 343 5.30 11.32 -24.68
C GLY A 343 5.24 12.20 -23.44
N PHE A 344 5.27 13.50 -23.64
CA PHE A 344 4.99 14.52 -22.65
C PHE A 344 3.69 15.22 -23.05
N ASN A 345 2.74 15.31 -22.13
CA ASN A 345 1.51 16.08 -22.31
C ASN A 345 1.70 17.46 -21.69
N PHE A 346 1.63 18.50 -22.49
CA PHE A 346 1.64 19.89 -22.02
C PHE A 346 0.22 20.35 -21.72
N PRO A 347 -0.01 21.24 -20.73
CA PRO A 347 -1.33 21.72 -20.41
C PRO A 347 -1.92 22.57 -21.56
N ASP A 348 -3.24 22.47 -21.76
CA ASP A 348 -3.97 23.25 -22.79
C ASP A 348 -3.91 24.78 -22.56
N THR A 349 -3.64 25.21 -21.32
CA THR A 349 -3.41 26.60 -20.95
C THR A 349 -1.97 26.78 -20.50
N GLN A 350 -1.24 27.59 -21.24
CA GLN A 350 0.16 27.86 -21.00
C GLN A 350 0.36 28.79 -19.81
N VAL A 351 1.32 28.45 -18.96
CA VAL A 351 1.89 29.35 -17.96
C VAL A 351 3.29 29.67 -18.41
N ALA A 352 3.48 30.84 -19.01
CA ALA A 352 4.79 31.27 -19.50
C ALA A 352 5.81 31.31 -18.36
N SER A 353 6.91 30.59 -18.51
CA SER A 353 8.07 30.66 -17.59
C SER A 353 8.95 31.86 -17.94
N THR A 354 9.46 32.53 -16.92
CA THR A 354 10.49 33.56 -17.10
C THR A 354 11.91 32.98 -17.26
N ASP A 355 12.06 31.66 -17.10
CA ASP A 355 13.33 30.94 -17.25
C ASP A 355 13.55 30.56 -18.72
N ALA A 356 14.60 31.10 -19.32
CA ALA A 356 14.96 30.85 -20.71
C ALA A 356 15.32 29.39 -21.07
N ASN A 357 15.50 28.52 -20.05
CA ASN A 357 15.80 27.10 -20.23
C ASN A 357 14.58 26.19 -20.05
N THR A 358 13.39 26.75 -19.83
CA THR A 358 12.16 25.99 -19.66
C THR A 358 11.45 25.80 -21.00
N LEU A 359 11.17 24.57 -21.38
CA LEU A 359 10.25 24.25 -22.47
C LEU A 359 8.82 24.33 -21.90
N ASP A 360 8.21 25.50 -21.98
CA ASP A 360 6.94 25.83 -21.34
C ASP A 360 5.75 25.97 -22.31
N ASP A 361 6.02 25.90 -23.60
CA ASP A 361 5.05 26.18 -24.64
C ASP A 361 5.27 25.29 -25.87
N TYR A 362 4.56 24.19 -25.95
CA TYR A 362 4.50 23.31 -27.12
C TYR A 362 3.06 23.21 -27.60
N GLU A 363 2.80 23.62 -28.82
CA GLU A 363 1.48 23.62 -29.43
C GLU A 363 1.56 23.16 -30.89
N GLU A 364 0.68 22.27 -31.28
CA GLU A 364 0.46 21.86 -32.68
C GLU A 364 -0.97 22.14 -33.07
N GLY A 365 -1.19 22.57 -34.30
CA GLY A 365 -2.53 22.83 -34.78
C GLY A 365 -2.61 23.06 -36.27
N THR A 366 -3.79 23.44 -36.70
CA THR A 366 -4.08 23.81 -38.08
C THR A 366 -4.40 25.29 -38.15
N TRP A 367 -4.12 25.91 -39.28
CA TRP A 367 -4.46 27.30 -39.55
C TRP A 367 -5.17 27.45 -40.89
N THR A 368 -5.74 28.63 -41.17
CA THR A 368 -6.59 28.85 -42.36
C THR A 368 -5.95 29.94 -43.21
N PRO A 369 -5.00 29.60 -44.07
CA PRO A 369 -4.40 30.54 -45.02
C PRO A 369 -5.44 31.01 -46.06
N THR A 370 -5.42 32.30 -46.38
CA THR A 370 -6.20 32.86 -47.44
C THR A 370 -5.42 33.95 -48.18
N TYR A 371 -5.61 34.08 -49.50
CA TYR A 371 -5.06 35.23 -50.22
C TYR A 371 -5.81 36.51 -49.81
N ALA A 372 -5.04 37.54 -49.59
CA ALA A 372 -5.53 38.86 -49.23
C ALA A 372 -4.79 39.94 -50.07
N CYS A 373 -5.27 41.15 -50.05
CA CYS A 373 -4.61 42.30 -50.70
C CYS A 373 -4.48 43.46 -49.70
N SER A 374 -3.42 44.23 -49.82
CA SER A 374 -3.18 45.36 -48.91
C SER A 374 -4.16 46.52 -49.06
N SER A 375 -4.98 46.52 -50.08
CA SER A 375 -6.02 47.54 -50.33
C SER A 375 -7.19 46.90 -51.06
N GLY A 376 -8.41 47.21 -50.63
CA GLY A 376 -9.64 46.61 -51.18
C GLY A 376 -9.83 45.17 -50.74
N SER A 377 -10.63 44.40 -51.52
CA SER A 377 -10.90 42.98 -51.29
C SER A 377 -11.26 42.25 -52.58
N PHE A 378 -11.04 40.96 -52.66
CA PHE A 378 -11.55 40.15 -53.76
C PHE A 378 -13.08 40.11 -53.74
N ASN A 379 -13.74 40.24 -54.89
CA ASN A 379 -15.16 40.09 -54.98
C ASN A 379 -15.60 38.64 -54.69
N THR A 380 -14.84 37.69 -55.17
CA THR A 380 -14.97 36.26 -54.81
C THR A 380 -13.57 35.63 -54.69
N LEU A 381 -13.37 34.87 -53.63
CA LEU A 381 -12.17 34.05 -53.43
C LEU A 381 -12.59 32.77 -52.72
N THR A 382 -12.41 31.64 -53.37
CA THR A 382 -12.55 30.31 -52.76
C THR A 382 -11.21 29.64 -52.71
N MET A 383 -10.77 29.34 -51.51
CA MET A 383 -9.53 28.60 -51.23
C MET A 383 -9.83 27.11 -51.13
N ASP A 384 -8.94 26.31 -51.69
CA ASP A 384 -8.80 24.88 -51.40
C ASP A 384 -7.52 24.67 -50.58
N ILE A 385 -7.68 24.31 -49.34
CA ILE A 385 -6.58 24.11 -48.39
C ILE A 385 -6.35 22.62 -48.25
N ILE A 386 -5.30 22.08 -48.90
CA ILE A 386 -4.93 20.68 -48.87
C ILE A 386 -4.37 20.32 -47.52
N SER A 387 -3.48 21.17 -47.00
CA SER A 387 -2.95 21.07 -45.65
C SER A 387 -2.46 22.42 -45.17
N ALA A 388 -2.71 22.73 -43.91
CA ALA A 388 -2.12 23.91 -43.27
C ALA A 388 -1.97 23.63 -41.79
N THR A 389 -0.73 23.44 -41.37
CA THR A 389 -0.36 23.04 -39.99
C THR A 389 0.68 23.99 -39.40
N TYR A 390 0.71 24.06 -38.09
CA TYR A 390 1.77 24.74 -37.38
C TYR A 390 2.27 23.92 -36.19
N THR A 391 3.52 24.20 -35.79
CA THR A 391 4.10 23.78 -34.52
C THR A 391 4.71 25.02 -33.85
N LYS A 392 4.38 25.25 -32.60
CA LYS A 392 4.95 26.33 -31.76
C LYS A 392 5.77 25.72 -30.63
N ILE A 393 6.97 26.21 -30.40
CA ILE A 393 7.86 25.83 -29.30
C ILE A 393 8.41 27.12 -28.68
N GLY A 394 7.94 27.44 -27.49
CA GLY A 394 8.19 28.73 -26.88
C GLY A 394 7.69 29.87 -27.80
N ARG A 395 8.55 30.81 -28.14
CA ARG A 395 8.24 31.91 -29.06
C ARG A 395 8.36 31.55 -30.55
N GLN A 396 8.95 30.40 -30.88
CA GLN A 396 9.18 30.00 -32.27
C GLN A 396 7.98 29.26 -32.85
N VAL A 397 7.46 29.77 -33.93
CA VAL A 397 6.34 29.17 -34.69
C VAL A 397 6.87 28.73 -36.07
N THR A 398 6.62 27.48 -36.41
CA THR A 398 6.87 26.94 -37.76
C THR A 398 5.52 26.61 -38.40
N VAL A 399 5.21 27.23 -39.53
CA VAL A 399 4.02 26.97 -40.33
C VAL A 399 4.38 26.26 -41.62
N ARG A 400 3.45 25.39 -42.08
CA ARG A 400 3.47 24.76 -43.41
C ARG A 400 2.07 24.87 -44.01
N ALA A 401 1.98 25.08 -45.30
CA ALA A 401 0.72 25.00 -46.01
C ALA A 401 0.92 24.53 -47.45
N ASP A 402 -0.08 23.80 -47.97
CA ASP A 402 -0.30 23.50 -49.37
C ASP A 402 -1.72 23.95 -49.70
N ILE A 403 -1.83 25.01 -50.54
CA ILE A 403 -3.07 25.70 -50.81
C ILE A 403 -3.26 25.93 -52.32
N ARG A 404 -4.51 26.05 -52.73
CA ARG A 404 -4.93 26.37 -54.09
C ARG A 404 -6.16 27.29 -54.05
N THR A 405 -6.61 27.74 -55.22
CA THR A 405 -7.89 28.43 -55.36
C THR A 405 -8.81 27.69 -56.36
N ASP A 406 -10.10 27.64 -56.04
CA ASP A 406 -11.16 27.13 -56.92
C ASP A 406 -11.84 28.25 -57.68
N SER A 407 -11.89 29.43 -57.13
CA SER A 407 -12.43 30.61 -57.83
C SER A 407 -11.77 31.88 -57.32
N VAL A 408 -11.47 32.79 -58.25
CA VAL A 408 -10.93 34.11 -57.93
C VAL A 408 -11.61 35.15 -58.85
N ASN A 409 -12.19 36.19 -58.23
CA ASN A 409 -12.63 37.38 -58.92
C ASN A 409 -11.86 38.59 -58.37
N LEU A 410 -11.03 39.19 -59.22
CA LEU A 410 -10.08 40.26 -58.85
C LEU A 410 -10.76 41.64 -58.71
N THR A 411 -12.09 41.77 -59.02
CA THR A 411 -12.78 43.08 -58.94
C THR A 411 -12.73 43.58 -57.49
N GLY A 412 -12.23 44.82 -57.32
CA GLY A 412 -12.08 45.47 -56.03
C GLY A 412 -10.77 45.16 -55.28
N ALA A 413 -10.00 44.18 -55.73
CA ALA A 413 -8.68 43.87 -55.16
C ALA A 413 -7.62 44.83 -55.72
N SER A 414 -6.75 45.38 -54.86
CA SER A 414 -5.66 46.28 -55.24
C SER A 414 -4.52 46.26 -54.21
N GLY A 415 -3.41 46.93 -54.54
CA GLY A 415 -2.23 46.95 -53.67
C GLY A 415 -1.37 45.70 -53.84
N THR A 416 -0.73 45.23 -52.77
CA THR A 416 0.13 44.06 -52.76
C THR A 416 -0.62 42.80 -52.41
N LEU A 417 -0.29 41.66 -53.02
CA LEU A 417 -0.85 40.38 -52.72
C LEU A 417 -0.19 39.80 -51.45
N GLN A 418 -0.99 39.33 -50.54
CA GLN A 418 -0.59 38.77 -49.25
C GLN A 418 -1.20 37.38 -49.06
N LEU A 419 -0.56 36.58 -48.26
CA LEU A 419 -1.16 35.38 -47.63
C LEU A 419 -1.44 35.71 -46.18
N ALA A 420 -2.73 35.72 -45.80
CA ALA A 420 -3.24 36.08 -44.49
C ALA A 420 -3.57 34.82 -43.67
N GLY A 421 -3.81 35.02 -42.40
CA GLY A 421 -4.34 33.96 -41.50
C GLY A 421 -3.28 33.17 -40.74
N LEU A 422 -2.06 33.70 -40.60
CA LEU A 422 -1.07 33.09 -39.70
C LEU A 422 -1.67 32.84 -38.31
N PRO A 423 -1.35 31.74 -37.65
CA PRO A 423 -1.96 31.37 -36.37
C PRO A 423 -1.62 32.34 -35.22
N PHE A 424 -0.50 33.04 -35.34
CA PHE A 424 0.00 33.99 -34.34
C PHE A 424 0.53 35.24 -35.01
N THR A 425 0.51 36.38 -34.33
CA THR A 425 1.09 37.67 -34.79
C THR A 425 2.60 37.54 -34.82
N VAL A 426 3.18 37.98 -35.87
CA VAL A 426 4.64 38.03 -36.09
C VAL A 426 5.25 39.12 -35.22
N ASP A 427 6.28 38.85 -34.42
CA ASP A 427 6.98 39.82 -33.56
C ASP A 427 8.25 40.39 -34.26
N GLU A 428 8.83 39.65 -35.19
CA GLU A 428 9.96 40.10 -36.00
C GLU A 428 9.80 39.63 -37.44
N ASP A 429 10.22 40.49 -38.39
CA ASP A 429 10.18 40.16 -39.82
C ASP A 429 10.90 38.84 -40.11
N ALA A 430 10.27 37.94 -40.81
CA ALA A 430 10.83 36.62 -41.19
C ALA A 430 10.61 36.35 -42.69
N ILE A 431 11.23 35.29 -43.19
CA ILE A 431 11.22 34.94 -44.62
C ILE A 431 10.35 33.71 -44.81
N LEU A 432 9.47 33.77 -45.79
CA LEU A 432 8.72 32.61 -46.31
C LEU A 432 9.60 31.86 -47.32
N ILE A 433 9.64 30.54 -47.16
CA ILE A 433 10.21 29.63 -48.17
C ILE A 433 9.07 29.09 -49.02
N VAL A 434 9.16 29.32 -50.33
CA VAL A 434 8.21 28.71 -51.30
C VAL A 434 8.86 27.42 -51.84
N GLY A 435 8.22 26.30 -51.51
CA GLY A 435 8.62 24.97 -52.00
C GLY A 435 8.15 24.70 -53.43
N GLN A 436 6.93 25.14 -53.76
CA GLN A 436 6.35 24.99 -55.09
C GLN A 436 5.28 26.05 -55.32
N ALA A 437 5.22 26.57 -56.57
CA ALA A 437 4.13 27.40 -57.06
C ALA A 437 3.75 26.93 -58.43
N TYR A 438 2.47 26.84 -58.75
CA TYR A 438 1.95 26.35 -60.02
C TYR A 438 0.59 26.97 -60.36
N ASN A 439 0.26 26.99 -61.70
CA ASN A 439 -1.01 27.49 -62.23
C ASN A 439 -1.28 28.99 -61.90
N TRP A 440 -0.23 29.78 -61.80
CA TRP A 440 -0.29 31.24 -61.73
C TRP A 440 -0.34 31.88 -63.13
N VAL A 441 -0.60 33.18 -63.19
CA VAL A 441 -0.45 33.94 -64.45
C VAL A 441 0.95 33.79 -65.01
N SER A 442 1.09 33.55 -66.30
CA SER A 442 2.39 33.26 -66.96
C SER A 442 3.52 34.16 -66.48
N ASN A 443 4.59 33.54 -65.98
CA ASN A 443 5.82 34.16 -65.46
C ASN A 443 5.69 34.94 -64.13
N ASN A 444 4.49 35.04 -63.54
CA ASN A 444 4.23 35.76 -62.31
C ASN A 444 3.87 34.76 -61.22
N PHE A 445 4.85 34.17 -60.53
CA PHE A 445 4.65 33.25 -59.43
C PHE A 445 5.49 33.65 -58.22
N PRO A 446 5.03 33.40 -56.98
CA PRO A 446 5.83 33.69 -55.79
C PRO A 446 7.04 32.77 -55.73
N PHE A 447 8.22 33.30 -55.43
CA PHE A 447 9.41 32.52 -55.13
C PHE A 447 9.87 32.66 -53.68
N SER A 448 9.40 33.72 -52.99
CA SER A 448 9.60 33.94 -51.55
C SER A 448 8.48 34.80 -50.99
N GLY A 449 8.55 35.11 -49.69
CA GLY A 449 7.69 36.07 -49.04
C GLY A 449 8.36 36.63 -47.77
N ARG A 450 7.80 37.72 -47.28
CA ARG A 450 8.20 38.36 -46.02
C ARG A 450 7.04 38.35 -45.05
N LEU A 451 7.21 37.78 -43.89
CA LEU A 451 6.31 37.88 -42.77
C LEU A 451 6.47 39.27 -42.17
N LEU A 452 5.36 39.96 -41.96
CA LEU A 452 5.36 41.38 -41.56
C LEU A 452 5.16 41.51 -40.07
N ASP A 453 6.08 42.15 -39.39
CA ASP A 453 6.01 42.49 -37.98
C ASP A 453 4.65 43.14 -37.60
N GLY A 454 4.12 42.76 -36.43
CA GLY A 454 2.85 43.23 -35.90
C GLY A 454 1.62 42.71 -36.65
N THR A 455 1.75 41.77 -37.59
CA THR A 455 0.61 41.26 -38.40
C THR A 455 0.53 39.75 -38.42
N THR A 456 -0.55 39.22 -38.98
CA THR A 456 -0.75 37.80 -39.32
C THR A 456 -0.68 37.55 -40.82
N ASN A 457 0.08 38.40 -41.56
CA ASN A 457 0.14 38.38 -43.00
C ASN A 457 1.57 38.17 -43.55
N ILE A 458 1.64 37.50 -44.67
CA ILE A 458 2.87 37.27 -45.44
C ILE A 458 2.77 38.03 -46.75
N LEU A 459 3.67 38.95 -46.99
CA LEU A 459 3.81 39.62 -48.29
C LEU A 459 4.45 38.64 -49.29
N LEU A 460 3.77 38.34 -50.38
CA LEU A 460 4.29 37.51 -51.44
C LEU A 460 5.19 38.29 -52.39
N ILE A 461 6.36 37.71 -52.75
CA ILE A 461 7.40 38.32 -53.55
C ILE A 461 7.67 37.48 -54.81
N GLN A 462 7.66 38.13 -55.96
CA GLN A 462 8.03 37.53 -57.24
C GLN A 462 9.38 38.05 -57.69
N ARG A 463 10.00 37.31 -58.62
CA ARG A 463 11.22 37.74 -59.31
C ARG A 463 10.89 38.18 -60.70
N ASP A 464 11.28 39.38 -61.08
CA ASP A 464 11.23 39.85 -62.43
C ASP A 464 12.13 39.01 -63.35
N THR A 465 11.54 38.40 -64.37
CA THR A 465 12.26 37.53 -65.29
C THR A 465 13.12 38.30 -66.25
N SER A 466 12.93 39.59 -66.42
CA SER A 466 13.71 40.42 -67.37
C SER A 466 15.00 40.99 -66.81
N ASN A 467 15.04 41.33 -65.52
CA ASN A 467 16.19 41.98 -64.90
C ASN A 467 16.68 41.34 -63.61
N GLY A 468 15.98 40.29 -63.13
CA GLY A 468 16.32 39.59 -61.90
C GLY A 468 15.99 40.34 -60.61
N ALA A 469 15.36 41.52 -60.69
CA ALA A 469 14.92 42.30 -59.54
C ALA A 469 13.74 41.60 -58.86
N THR A 470 13.55 41.86 -57.55
CA THR A 470 12.39 41.38 -56.81
C THR A 470 11.35 42.46 -56.66
N SER A 471 10.07 42.10 -56.79
CA SER A 471 8.94 42.99 -56.56
C SER A 471 7.84 42.29 -55.72
N SER A 472 7.04 43.10 -55.02
CA SER A 472 5.87 42.54 -54.35
C SER A 472 4.87 42.12 -55.41
N MET A 473 4.24 40.97 -55.19
CA MET A 473 3.15 40.53 -56.04
C MET A 473 1.91 41.41 -55.89
N VAL A 474 1.09 41.46 -56.92
CA VAL A 474 -0.17 42.19 -56.93
C VAL A 474 -1.33 41.23 -57.23
N PRO A 475 -2.59 41.57 -56.92
CA PRO A 475 -3.73 40.67 -57.18
C PRO A 475 -3.85 40.20 -58.63
N ALA A 476 -3.41 41.00 -59.60
CA ALA A 476 -3.43 40.66 -61.02
C ALA A 476 -2.45 39.51 -61.38
N ASP A 477 -1.54 39.11 -60.49
CA ASP A 477 -0.65 37.98 -60.69
C ASP A 477 -1.37 36.61 -60.41
N LEU A 478 -2.55 36.65 -59.76
CA LEU A 478 -3.40 35.47 -59.62
C LEU A 478 -4.12 35.13 -60.92
N THR A 479 -4.19 33.87 -61.25
CA THR A 479 -5.06 33.38 -62.31
C THR A 479 -6.53 33.52 -61.90
N ALA A 480 -7.26 34.43 -62.55
CA ALA A 480 -8.69 34.66 -62.27
C ALA A 480 -9.58 33.64 -62.96
N GLY A 481 -10.77 33.40 -62.37
CA GLY A 481 -11.79 32.51 -62.93
C GLY A 481 -12.38 31.57 -61.90
N VAL A 482 -13.17 30.63 -62.40
CA VAL A 482 -13.86 29.59 -61.60
C VAL A 482 -13.30 28.21 -61.88
N THR A 483 -12.05 28.14 -62.19
CA THR A 483 -11.32 26.87 -62.47
C THR A 483 -10.67 26.41 -61.17
N ALA A 484 -10.93 25.15 -60.82
CA ALA A 484 -10.31 24.51 -59.67
C ALA A 484 -8.78 24.35 -59.84
N ASP A 485 -8.09 24.19 -58.76
CA ASP A 485 -6.64 23.90 -58.69
C ASP A 485 -5.76 25.03 -59.29
N GLN A 486 -6.16 26.27 -59.23
CA GLN A 486 -5.34 27.43 -59.65
C GLN A 486 -4.51 28.00 -58.48
N ASN A 487 -3.52 28.81 -58.82
CA ASN A 487 -2.70 29.57 -57.88
C ASN A 487 -2.19 28.70 -56.73
N GLY A 488 -1.68 27.52 -57.06
CA GLY A 488 -1.16 26.58 -56.12
C GLY A 488 0.14 27.06 -55.46
N LEU A 489 0.26 26.90 -54.15
CA LEU A 489 1.39 27.36 -53.33
C LEU A 489 1.65 26.43 -52.18
N ALA A 490 2.83 25.79 -52.19
CA ALA A 490 3.32 25.00 -51.05
C ALA A 490 4.43 25.81 -50.36
N ILE A 491 4.29 26.05 -49.06
CA ILE A 491 5.12 26.96 -48.27
C ILE A 491 5.57 26.36 -46.93
N ALA A 492 6.65 26.89 -46.42
CA ALA A 492 7.08 26.78 -45.03
C ALA A 492 7.68 28.12 -44.55
N ALA A 493 7.44 28.46 -43.31
CA ALA A 493 8.06 29.61 -42.66
C ALA A 493 8.28 29.34 -41.17
N THR A 494 9.32 29.94 -40.63
CA THR A 494 9.54 29.97 -39.18
C THR A 494 9.66 31.42 -38.74
N TYR A 495 8.96 31.82 -37.71
CA TYR A 495 8.91 33.17 -37.16
C TYR A 495 8.78 33.16 -35.64
N PHE A 496 8.92 34.32 -35.02
CA PHE A 496 8.78 34.49 -33.58
C PHE A 496 7.52 35.30 -33.25
N VAL A 497 6.98 35.00 -32.03
CA VAL A 497 5.77 35.63 -31.48
C VAL A 497 5.99 36.10 -30.05
#